data_7cf6ffc8b0d4dc91fddef1e82ace97d7
#
_entry.id   7cf6ffc8b0d4dc91fddef1e82ace97d7
#
_cell.length_a   1.000
_cell.length_b   1.000
_cell.length_c   1.000
_cell.angle_alpha   90.00
_cell.angle_beta   90.00
_cell.angle_gamma   90.00
#
_symmetry.space_group_name_H-M   'P 1'
#
loop_
_entity.id
_entity.type
_entity.pdbx_description
1 polymer ?
#
loop_
_entity_poly.entity_id
_entity_poly.type
_entity_poly.pdbx_seq_one_letter_code
_entity_poly.pdbx_strand_id
1 'polypeptide(L)'
;AQCLVGSEMCIRDRSTIIDLTVTPPRLLRPGGLPLEALEEVLGEVSVDKAVTGLLAAGEHPRAPGMKYRHYAPHAPVTVVTGAPDRSARRILGLLSDQAGVICFDEYAPLYAGHIIHRLGPAADKSAQARHVFDALRTFDGTDVTEIFAQCPDDRGLGLAVANRLKKAAGFHLVDADRPILIGLTGGTGAGKTSALAALEDLGGTVLDCDAVYHEMLRTDPALRGAIEGVFGPVFGPAGTLDRQKLGNIVFSDPAALGRLNAIVYEYLPPELMRRAAGQSLVGLDAINLVESGLDRLCACTVAVLAPAEDRVRRIMARDGISRDYARLRISAQPSDGFYREHCSHILENTCAGPAQFRDQARIFFRKMLREIEHI
;
A
#
# COMPACT_ATOMS: atom_id res chain seq x y z
N ALA A 1 -38.96 17.97 23.65
CA ALA A 1 -38.18 18.72 22.69
C ALA A 1 -36.81 18.08 22.41
N GLN A 2 -36.09 17.58 23.43
CA GLN A 2 -34.79 16.91 23.26
C GLN A 2 -34.89 15.58 22.50
N CYS A 3 -36.00 14.86 22.67
CA CYS A 3 -36.23 13.58 21.96
C CYS A 3 -36.54 13.77 20.44
N LEU A 4 -37.18 14.89 20.09
CA LEU A 4 -37.51 15.25 18.71
C LEU A 4 -36.27 15.74 17.92
N VAL A 5 -35.34 16.45 18.56
CA VAL A 5 -34.09 16.90 17.95
C VAL A 5 -33.20 15.71 17.57
N GLY A 6 -33.12 14.69 18.41
CA GLY A 6 -32.40 13.46 18.09
C GLY A 6 -33.05 12.64 16.97
N SER A 7 -34.38 12.56 16.93
CA SER A 7 -35.13 11.82 15.92
C SER A 7 -35.15 12.54 14.56
N GLU A 8 -35.26 13.87 14.53
CA GLU A 8 -35.21 14.65 13.28
C GLU A 8 -33.84 14.60 12.61
N MET A 9 -32.74 14.63 13.38
CA MET A 9 -31.41 14.44 12.84
C MET A 9 -31.25 13.03 12.24
N CYS A 10 -31.73 12.00 12.90
CA CYS A 10 -31.74 10.62 12.36
C CYS A 10 -32.54 10.49 11.07
N ILE A 11 -33.69 11.16 10.93
CA ILE A 11 -34.56 11.11 9.73
C ILE A 11 -33.92 11.86 8.57
N ARG A 12 -33.37 13.07 8.80
CA ARG A 12 -32.68 13.85 7.76
C ARG A 12 -31.55 13.09 7.12
N ASP A 13 -30.77 12.38 7.91
CA ASP A 13 -29.56 11.74 7.43
C ASP A 13 -29.77 10.34 6.86
N ARG A 14 -30.91 9.72 7.13
CA ARG A 14 -31.28 8.40 6.61
C ARG A 14 -32.06 8.45 5.31
N SER A 15 -32.61 9.60 4.91
CA SER A 15 -33.44 9.71 3.71
C SER A 15 -32.61 9.69 2.43
N THR A 16 -33.01 8.85 1.49
CA THR A 16 -32.53 8.90 0.11
C THR A 16 -33.24 10.04 -0.62
N ILE A 17 -32.51 10.84 -1.40
CA ILE A 17 -33.05 11.94 -2.20
C ILE A 17 -32.76 11.66 -3.67
N ILE A 18 -33.84 11.61 -4.47
CA ILE A 18 -33.79 11.39 -5.91
C ILE A 18 -34.50 12.53 -6.65
N ASP A 19 -33.94 12.97 -7.77
CA ASP A 19 -34.52 13.91 -8.70
C ASP A 19 -35.20 13.11 -9.82
N LEU A 20 -36.53 13.17 -9.87
CA LEU A 20 -37.35 12.52 -10.89
C LEU A 20 -37.66 13.46 -12.05
N THR A 21 -37.19 14.71 -12.04
CA THR A 21 -37.46 15.71 -13.10
C THR A 21 -36.49 15.60 -14.28
N VAL A 22 -35.48 14.73 -14.16
CA VAL A 22 -34.43 14.47 -15.18
C VAL A 22 -34.51 13.02 -15.68
N THR A 23 -34.03 12.77 -16.87
CA THR A 23 -33.96 11.43 -17.46
C THR A 23 -32.51 11.10 -17.83
N PRO A 24 -31.93 9.99 -17.32
CA PRO A 24 -32.48 9.13 -16.28
C PRO A 24 -32.67 9.87 -14.94
N PRO A 25 -33.54 9.38 -14.03
CA PRO A 25 -33.67 9.89 -12.67
C PRO A 25 -32.31 9.94 -11.98
N ARG A 26 -32.10 10.94 -11.07
CA ARG A 26 -30.78 11.20 -10.50
C ARG A 26 -30.76 11.10 -8.98
N LEU A 27 -29.93 10.20 -8.44
CA LEU A 27 -29.68 10.11 -7.02
C LEU A 27 -28.83 11.31 -6.55
N LEU A 28 -29.44 12.20 -5.75
CA LEU A 28 -28.79 13.39 -5.19
C LEU A 28 -28.14 13.12 -3.83
N ARG A 29 -28.70 12.20 -3.03
CA ARG A 29 -28.19 11.81 -1.74
C ARG A 29 -28.51 10.34 -1.45
N PRO A 30 -27.49 9.48 -1.25
CA PRO A 30 -27.71 8.12 -0.82
C PRO A 30 -28.16 8.08 0.65
N GLY A 31 -29.11 7.18 0.97
CA GLY A 31 -29.71 7.02 2.28
C GLY A 31 -30.12 5.58 2.57
N GLY A 32 -31.22 5.40 3.32
CA GLY A 32 -31.71 4.09 3.72
C GLY A 32 -32.31 3.24 2.60
N LEU A 33 -32.70 3.85 1.46
CA LEU A 33 -33.12 3.13 0.27
C LEU A 33 -31.92 3.00 -0.67
N PRO A 34 -31.40 1.78 -0.93
CA PRO A 34 -30.26 1.56 -1.78
C PRO A 34 -30.48 1.95 -3.25
N LEU A 35 -29.41 2.25 -3.98
CA LEU A 35 -29.46 2.58 -5.41
C LEU A 35 -30.08 1.42 -6.22
N GLU A 36 -29.70 0.20 -5.93
CA GLU A 36 -30.18 -1.00 -6.61
C GLU A 36 -31.71 -1.16 -6.49
N ALA A 37 -32.27 -0.87 -5.31
CA ALA A 37 -33.71 -0.91 -5.10
C ALA A 37 -34.46 0.22 -5.87
N LEU A 38 -33.79 1.35 -6.13
CA LEU A 38 -34.33 2.39 -6.99
C LEU A 38 -34.28 1.96 -8.46
N GLU A 39 -33.21 1.32 -8.88
CA GLU A 39 -33.03 0.83 -10.26
C GLU A 39 -34.02 -0.28 -10.61
N GLU A 40 -34.39 -1.15 -9.64
CA GLU A 40 -35.45 -2.17 -9.83
C GLU A 40 -36.81 -1.56 -10.20
N VAL A 41 -37.14 -0.36 -9.69
CA VAL A 41 -38.44 0.28 -9.92
C VAL A 41 -38.40 1.30 -11.05
N LEU A 42 -37.30 2.06 -11.15
CA LEU A 42 -37.20 3.22 -12.05
C LEU A 42 -36.40 2.93 -13.33
N GLY A 43 -35.75 1.76 -13.40
CA GLY A 43 -34.75 1.46 -14.43
C GLY A 43 -33.41 2.13 -14.15
N GLU A 44 -32.76 2.65 -15.17
CA GLU A 44 -31.47 3.34 -15.03
C GLU A 44 -31.60 4.57 -14.12
N VAL A 45 -30.72 4.66 -13.10
CA VAL A 45 -30.61 5.80 -12.17
C VAL A 45 -29.19 6.37 -12.22
N SER A 46 -29.05 7.62 -12.59
CA SER A 46 -27.75 8.31 -12.56
C SER A 46 -27.40 8.76 -11.13
N VAL A 47 -26.11 8.76 -10.79
CA VAL A 47 -25.63 9.27 -9.49
C VAL A 47 -25.08 10.68 -9.69
N ASP A 48 -25.54 11.64 -8.86
CA ASP A 48 -25.06 13.02 -8.94
C ASP A 48 -23.57 13.12 -8.56
N LYS A 49 -22.84 13.99 -9.25
CA LYS A 49 -21.40 14.20 -9.00
C LYS A 49 -21.09 14.57 -7.55
N ALA A 50 -21.99 15.28 -6.86
CA ALA A 50 -21.83 15.63 -5.45
C ALA A 50 -21.91 14.42 -4.49
N VAL A 51 -22.31 13.26 -4.94
CA VAL A 51 -22.27 12.00 -4.18
C VAL A 51 -20.86 11.42 -4.23
N THR A 52 -20.17 11.53 -5.38
CA THR A 52 -18.90 10.87 -5.66
C THR A 52 -17.68 11.78 -5.52
N GLY A 53 -17.88 13.12 -5.52
CA GLY A 53 -16.80 14.08 -5.48
C GLY A 53 -17.22 15.45 -4.92
N LEU A 54 -16.25 16.38 -4.90
CA LEU A 54 -16.50 17.78 -4.56
C LEU A 54 -17.23 18.48 -5.69
N LEU A 55 -18.18 19.37 -5.35
CA LEU A 55 -18.77 20.31 -6.29
C LEU A 55 -17.71 21.32 -6.74
N ALA A 56 -17.68 21.64 -8.04
CA ALA A 56 -16.81 22.66 -8.58
C ALA A 56 -17.17 24.06 -8.04
N ALA A 57 -16.18 24.98 -8.06
CA ALA A 57 -16.42 26.36 -7.67
C ALA A 57 -17.49 26.99 -8.58
N GLY A 58 -18.60 27.45 -7.97
CA GLY A 58 -19.75 28.02 -8.69
C GLY A 58 -20.92 27.06 -8.91
N GLU A 59 -20.77 25.76 -8.67
CA GLU A 59 -21.90 24.83 -8.71
C GLU A 59 -22.80 24.99 -7.48
N HIS A 60 -24.11 25.05 -7.70
CA HIS A 60 -25.11 25.13 -6.62
C HIS A 60 -25.57 23.74 -6.19
N PRO A 61 -25.61 23.47 -4.86
CA PRO A 61 -26.13 22.21 -4.35
C PRO A 61 -27.62 22.08 -4.67
N ARG A 62 -28.00 20.92 -5.22
CA ARG A 62 -29.40 20.62 -5.61
C ARG A 62 -30.22 20.02 -4.46
N ALA A 63 -29.57 19.59 -3.38
CA ALA A 63 -30.22 19.05 -2.19
C ALA A 63 -29.51 19.48 -0.91
N PRO A 64 -30.20 19.50 0.26
CA PRO A 64 -29.57 19.77 1.55
C PRO A 64 -28.46 18.75 1.84
N GLY A 65 -27.34 19.22 2.40
CA GLY A 65 -26.19 18.37 2.75
C GLY A 65 -25.21 18.07 1.61
N MET A 66 -25.37 18.67 0.41
CA MET A 66 -24.45 18.48 -0.70
C MET A 66 -23.20 19.38 -0.62
N LYS A 67 -23.28 20.57 -0.01
CA LYS A 67 -22.22 21.62 -0.07
C LYS A 67 -21.30 21.67 1.14
N TYR A 68 -21.68 21.16 2.29
CA TYR A 68 -20.93 21.39 3.55
C TYR A 68 -20.35 20.10 4.09
N ARG A 69 -19.21 20.22 4.79
CA ARG A 69 -18.66 19.21 5.70
C ARG A 69 -19.60 19.06 6.91
N HIS A 70 -20.78 18.44 6.70
CA HIS A 70 -21.67 18.13 7.79
C HIS A 70 -21.06 16.99 8.60
N TYR A 71 -20.96 17.19 9.93
CA TYR A 71 -20.45 16.21 10.89
C TYR A 71 -18.95 15.87 10.78
N ALA A 72 -18.15 16.71 10.13
CA ALA A 72 -16.70 16.55 10.17
C ALA A 72 -16.21 16.77 11.60
N PRO A 73 -15.42 15.87 12.16
CA PRO A 73 -14.75 16.07 13.44
C PRO A 73 -13.74 17.24 13.32
N HIS A 74 -13.23 17.71 14.49
CA HIS A 74 -12.22 18.78 14.50
C HIS A 74 -10.92 18.33 13.81
N ALA A 75 -10.49 17.08 14.07
CA ALA A 75 -9.33 16.48 13.42
C ALA A 75 -9.64 16.12 11.95
N PRO A 76 -8.72 16.36 11.01
CA PRO A 76 -8.90 15.99 9.61
C PRO A 76 -9.08 14.47 9.47
N VAL A 77 -9.97 14.09 8.54
CA VAL A 77 -10.25 12.68 8.23
C VAL A 77 -9.64 12.32 6.90
N THR A 78 -8.96 11.18 6.85
CA THR A 78 -8.53 10.50 5.63
C THR A 78 -9.32 9.21 5.50
N VAL A 79 -10.03 9.04 4.39
CA VAL A 79 -10.81 7.83 4.11
C VAL A 79 -9.98 6.89 3.26
N VAL A 80 -9.82 5.65 3.73
CA VAL A 80 -9.09 4.61 3.01
C VAL A 80 -10.08 3.64 2.38
N THR A 81 -10.16 3.67 1.07
CA THR A 81 -11.02 2.81 0.23
C THR A 81 -10.30 1.51 -0.15
N GLY A 82 -11.05 0.58 -0.71
CA GLY A 82 -10.55 -0.72 -1.16
C GLY A 82 -11.02 -1.88 -0.30
N ALA A 83 -10.52 -3.09 -0.57
CA ALA A 83 -10.89 -4.26 0.20
C ALA A 83 -10.56 -4.10 1.69
N PRO A 84 -11.40 -4.63 2.59
CA PRO A 84 -11.30 -4.37 4.04
C PRO A 84 -9.94 -4.71 4.65
N ASP A 85 -9.32 -5.81 4.22
CA ASP A 85 -7.98 -6.21 4.68
C ASP A 85 -6.87 -5.27 4.16
N ARG A 86 -6.97 -4.83 2.92
CA ARG A 86 -6.01 -3.91 2.31
C ARG A 86 -6.12 -2.51 2.91
N SER A 87 -7.34 -1.99 3.05
CA SER A 87 -7.56 -0.69 3.70
C SER A 87 -7.07 -0.68 5.14
N ALA A 88 -7.27 -1.79 5.88
CA ALA A 88 -6.74 -1.92 7.23
C ALA A 88 -5.20 -1.88 7.28
N ARG A 89 -4.53 -2.61 6.40
CA ARG A 89 -3.05 -2.62 6.33
C ARG A 89 -2.49 -1.27 5.85
N ARG A 90 -3.18 -0.60 4.91
CA ARG A 90 -2.79 0.74 4.46
C ARG A 90 -2.86 1.74 5.60
N ILE A 91 -3.93 1.73 6.40
CA ILE A 91 -4.05 2.57 7.60
C ILE A 91 -2.90 2.30 8.54
N LEU A 92 -2.59 1.03 8.86
CA LEU A 92 -1.48 0.68 9.76
C LEU A 92 -0.14 1.31 9.33
N GLY A 93 0.12 1.36 8.03
CA GLY A 93 1.32 1.98 7.46
C GLY A 93 1.37 3.51 7.59
N LEU A 94 0.21 4.16 7.75
CA LEU A 94 0.08 5.63 7.77
C LEU A 94 -0.06 6.23 9.17
N LEU A 95 -0.38 5.42 10.21
CA LEU A 95 -0.69 5.89 11.55
C LEU A 95 0.46 6.67 12.19
N SER A 96 0.17 7.89 12.67
CA SER A 96 1.00 8.58 13.65
C SER A 96 0.59 8.19 15.08
N ASP A 97 1.40 8.55 16.08
CA ASP A 97 1.11 8.19 17.48
C ASP A 97 -0.19 8.83 18.01
N GLN A 98 -0.63 9.96 17.43
CA GLN A 98 -1.84 10.68 17.81
C GLN A 98 -2.99 10.49 16.80
N ALA A 99 -2.94 9.44 15.98
CA ALA A 99 -4.01 9.12 15.04
C ALA A 99 -5.18 8.41 15.73
N GLY A 100 -6.40 8.80 15.36
CA GLY A 100 -7.62 8.04 15.65
C GLY A 100 -8.01 7.14 14.48
N VAL A 101 -8.70 6.03 14.74
CA VAL A 101 -9.06 5.08 13.71
C VAL A 101 -10.55 4.72 13.77
N ILE A 102 -11.23 4.86 12.65
CA ILE A 102 -12.57 4.32 12.40
C ILE A 102 -12.38 3.04 11.58
N CYS A 103 -12.72 1.87 12.13
CA CYS A 103 -12.43 0.60 11.48
C CYS A 103 -13.60 -0.40 11.57
N PHE A 104 -13.53 -1.44 10.74
CA PHE A 104 -14.38 -2.62 10.92
C PHE A 104 -13.88 -3.46 12.10
N ASP A 105 -14.79 -4.21 12.72
CA ASP A 105 -14.56 -4.95 13.97
C ASP A 105 -13.40 -5.93 13.87
N GLU A 106 -13.25 -6.59 12.71
CA GLU A 106 -12.25 -7.61 12.44
C GLU A 106 -10.81 -7.05 12.50
N TYR A 107 -10.64 -5.75 12.22
CA TYR A 107 -9.32 -5.12 12.10
C TYR A 107 -8.94 -4.25 13.31
N ALA A 108 -9.85 -4.05 14.28
CA ALA A 108 -9.56 -3.27 15.47
C ALA A 108 -8.29 -3.72 16.24
N PRO A 109 -7.96 -5.02 16.34
CA PRO A 109 -6.73 -5.45 17.01
C PRO A 109 -5.43 -4.92 16.38
N LEU A 110 -5.43 -4.58 15.08
CA LEU A 110 -4.25 -4.03 14.39
C LEU A 110 -3.84 -2.64 14.93
N TYR A 111 -4.76 -1.93 15.56
CA TYR A 111 -4.58 -0.54 15.97
C TYR A 111 -4.46 -0.39 17.49
N ALA A 112 -3.96 -1.43 18.16
CA ALA A 112 -3.75 -1.39 19.62
C ALA A 112 -2.87 -0.18 20.00
N GLY A 113 -3.30 0.58 21.01
CA GLY A 113 -2.63 1.81 21.47
C GLY A 113 -3.20 3.10 20.87
N HIS A 114 -4.08 3.03 19.87
CA HIS A 114 -4.78 4.19 19.30
C HIS A 114 -6.23 4.29 19.83
N ILE A 115 -6.81 5.48 19.72
CA ILE A 115 -8.25 5.67 19.96
C ILE A 115 -9.00 5.12 18.74
N ILE A 116 -9.86 4.13 18.98
CA ILE A 116 -10.57 3.38 17.93
C ILE A 116 -12.06 3.54 18.09
N HIS A 117 -12.77 3.77 16.98
CA HIS A 117 -14.21 3.57 16.89
C HIS A 117 -14.53 2.45 15.91
N ARG A 118 -15.32 1.46 16.36
CA ARG A 118 -15.74 0.33 15.54
C ARG A 118 -17.03 0.63 14.81
N LEU A 119 -17.02 0.46 13.48
CA LEU A 119 -18.22 0.63 12.65
C LEU A 119 -19.17 -0.58 12.69
N GLY A 120 -18.71 -1.71 13.18
CA GLY A 120 -19.34 -3.01 13.04
C GLY A 120 -18.60 -3.92 12.05
N PRO A 121 -19.07 -5.15 11.83
CA PRO A 121 -18.45 -6.09 10.89
C PRO A 121 -18.36 -5.53 9.47
N ALA A 122 -17.30 -5.87 8.73
CA ALA A 122 -17.10 -5.41 7.35
C ALA A 122 -18.26 -5.83 6.41
N ALA A 123 -18.89 -6.97 6.67
CA ALA A 123 -20.03 -7.47 5.91
C ALA A 123 -21.39 -6.85 6.31
N ASP A 124 -21.51 -6.24 7.52
CA ASP A 124 -22.78 -5.69 8.00
C ASP A 124 -22.92 -4.19 7.77
N LYS A 125 -23.37 -3.84 6.57
CA LYS A 125 -23.62 -2.44 6.18
C LYS A 125 -24.69 -1.75 7.04
N SER A 126 -25.62 -2.52 7.62
CA SER A 126 -26.66 -1.97 8.50
C SER A 126 -26.08 -1.54 9.85
N ALA A 127 -25.16 -2.32 10.43
CA ALA A 127 -24.41 -1.91 11.62
C ALA A 127 -23.58 -0.65 11.33
N GLN A 128 -22.85 -0.62 10.23
CA GLN A 128 -22.04 0.52 9.83
C GLN A 128 -22.88 1.80 9.65
N ALA A 129 -24.06 1.69 9.04
CA ALA A 129 -24.97 2.82 8.86
C ALA A 129 -25.51 3.36 10.20
N ARG A 130 -25.64 2.53 11.23
CA ARG A 130 -26.02 2.97 12.59
C ARG A 130 -24.90 3.70 13.31
N HIS A 131 -23.65 3.28 13.12
CA HIS A 131 -22.51 3.76 13.90
C HIS A 131 -21.73 4.91 13.26
N VAL A 132 -21.88 5.18 11.94
CA VAL A 132 -21.05 6.13 11.22
C VAL A 132 -21.06 7.56 11.79
N PHE A 133 -22.19 8.00 12.35
CA PHE A 133 -22.28 9.34 12.95
C PHE A 133 -21.59 9.42 14.30
N ASP A 134 -21.76 8.41 15.14
CA ASP A 134 -21.10 8.32 16.43
C ASP A 134 -19.59 8.16 16.22
N ALA A 135 -19.18 7.40 15.20
CA ALA A 135 -17.79 7.24 14.80
C ALA A 135 -17.10 8.57 14.52
N LEU A 136 -17.73 9.44 13.73
CA LEU A 136 -17.17 10.74 13.39
C LEU A 136 -17.10 11.70 14.59
N ARG A 137 -17.93 11.52 15.63
CA ARG A 137 -17.94 12.38 16.83
C ARG A 137 -17.09 11.85 17.96
N THR A 138 -16.74 10.58 17.96
CA THR A 138 -15.97 9.95 19.04
C THR A 138 -14.68 10.68 19.38
N PHE A 139 -14.06 11.31 18.38
CA PHE A 139 -12.77 11.95 18.52
C PHE A 139 -12.85 13.43 18.97
N ASP A 140 -14.06 14.02 18.96
CA ASP A 140 -14.23 15.38 19.46
C ASP A 140 -13.96 15.42 20.98
N GLY A 141 -13.06 16.30 21.40
CA GLY A 141 -12.62 16.40 22.81
C GLY A 141 -11.50 15.42 23.21
N THR A 142 -10.89 14.74 22.24
CA THR A 142 -9.65 13.94 22.43
C THR A 142 -8.43 14.69 21.87
N ASP A 143 -7.22 14.22 22.21
CA ASP A 143 -5.95 14.78 21.69
C ASP A 143 -5.58 14.21 20.30
N VAL A 144 -6.54 13.60 19.59
CA VAL A 144 -6.34 13.06 18.26
C VAL A 144 -6.13 14.20 17.27
N THR A 145 -5.03 14.15 16.52
CA THR A 145 -4.66 15.18 15.53
C THR A 145 -5.08 14.85 14.11
N GLU A 146 -5.40 13.59 13.82
CA GLU A 146 -5.84 13.09 12.52
C GLU A 146 -6.66 11.81 12.68
N ILE A 147 -7.53 11.50 11.74
CA ILE A 147 -8.40 10.32 11.78
C ILE A 147 -8.29 9.58 10.46
N PHE A 148 -8.04 8.27 10.53
CA PHE A 148 -8.14 7.37 9.38
C PHE A 148 -9.41 6.55 9.48
N ALA A 149 -10.15 6.42 8.37
CA ALA A 149 -11.41 5.70 8.33
C ALA A 149 -11.40 4.62 7.24
N GLN A 150 -11.65 3.36 7.60
CA GLN A 150 -11.99 2.32 6.64
C GLN A 150 -13.33 2.63 5.98
N CYS A 151 -13.41 2.47 4.66
CA CYS A 151 -14.61 2.75 3.88
C CYS A 151 -15.24 1.44 3.38
N PRO A 152 -16.56 1.23 3.57
CA PRO A 152 -17.24 0.13 2.90
C PRO A 152 -17.29 0.33 1.39
N ASP A 153 -17.60 -0.75 0.66
CA ASP A 153 -17.90 -0.66 -0.76
C ASP A 153 -19.18 0.17 -1.05
N ASP A 154 -19.31 0.65 -2.27
CA ASP A 154 -20.41 1.52 -2.70
C ASP A 154 -21.70 0.73 -3.08
N ARG A 155 -21.94 -0.47 -2.49
CA ARG A 155 -23.12 -1.30 -2.75
C ARG A 155 -24.11 -1.25 -1.59
N GLY A 156 -25.39 -1.24 -1.93
CA GLY A 156 -26.46 -1.22 -0.94
C GLY A 156 -26.37 -0.02 0.00
N LEU A 157 -26.52 -0.27 1.29
CA LEU A 157 -26.32 0.76 2.32
C LEU A 157 -24.87 1.25 2.43
N GLY A 158 -23.90 0.52 1.87
CA GLY A 158 -22.49 0.91 1.84
C GLY A 158 -22.28 2.24 1.16
N LEU A 159 -22.99 2.53 0.07
CA LEU A 159 -22.93 3.82 -0.63
C LEU A 159 -23.28 4.99 0.31
N ALA A 160 -24.28 4.82 1.15
CA ALA A 160 -24.70 5.85 2.10
C ALA A 160 -23.63 6.08 3.20
N VAL A 161 -23.03 5.01 3.74
CA VAL A 161 -21.95 5.09 4.74
C VAL A 161 -20.71 5.72 4.10
N ALA A 162 -20.28 5.23 2.95
CA ALA A 162 -19.12 5.74 2.22
C ALA A 162 -19.27 7.23 1.88
N ASN A 163 -20.44 7.65 1.39
CA ASN A 163 -20.69 9.06 1.10
C ASN A 163 -20.54 9.96 2.34
N ARG A 164 -20.96 9.51 3.52
CA ARG A 164 -20.82 10.28 4.77
C ARG A 164 -19.36 10.41 5.19
N LEU A 165 -18.62 9.30 5.16
CA LEU A 165 -17.19 9.31 5.46
C LEU A 165 -16.42 10.19 4.48
N LYS A 166 -16.63 10.01 3.16
CA LYS A 166 -15.99 10.80 2.09
C LYS A 166 -16.27 12.30 2.25
N LYS A 167 -17.52 12.69 2.60
CA LYS A 167 -17.86 14.10 2.86
C LYS A 167 -17.22 14.66 4.13
N ALA A 168 -17.19 13.91 5.22
CA ALA A 168 -16.49 14.31 6.44
C ALA A 168 -14.99 14.53 6.18
N ALA A 169 -14.39 13.70 5.33
CA ALA A 169 -13.00 13.82 4.88
C ALA A 169 -12.76 14.95 3.88
N GLY A 170 -13.83 15.60 3.35
CA GLY A 170 -13.68 16.54 2.23
C GLY A 170 -13.11 15.87 0.99
N PHE A 171 -13.41 14.59 0.78
CA PHE A 171 -12.89 13.73 -0.29
C PHE A 171 -11.37 13.55 -0.30
N HIS A 172 -10.75 13.63 0.88
CA HIS A 172 -9.37 13.18 1.05
C HIS A 172 -9.36 11.65 1.14
N LEU A 173 -9.00 11.01 0.02
CA LEU A 173 -9.14 9.57 -0.18
C LEU A 173 -7.78 8.92 -0.49
N VAL A 174 -7.56 7.75 0.08
CA VAL A 174 -6.45 6.85 -0.21
C VAL A 174 -7.01 5.55 -0.77
N ASP A 175 -6.50 5.09 -1.90
CA ASP A 175 -6.92 3.84 -2.54
C ASP A 175 -5.96 2.70 -2.16
N ALA A 176 -6.41 1.82 -1.25
CA ALA A 176 -5.63 0.68 -0.81
C ALA A 176 -5.61 -0.49 -1.81
N ASP A 177 -6.47 -0.48 -2.82
CA ASP A 177 -6.45 -1.50 -3.88
C ASP A 177 -5.33 -1.25 -4.88
N ARG A 178 -4.78 -0.04 -4.92
CA ARG A 178 -3.58 0.28 -5.66
C ARG A 178 -2.35 0.00 -4.80
N PRO A 179 -1.55 -1.05 -5.12
CA PRO A 179 -0.37 -1.38 -4.33
C PRO A 179 0.71 -0.29 -4.45
N ILE A 180 1.34 0.06 -3.32
CA ILE A 180 2.59 0.82 -3.31
C ILE A 180 3.74 -0.18 -3.35
N LEU A 181 4.56 -0.13 -4.41
CA LEU A 181 5.77 -0.91 -4.53
C LEU A 181 6.97 -0.06 -4.12
N ILE A 182 7.73 -0.53 -3.13
CA ILE A 182 8.97 0.10 -2.66
C ILE A 182 10.12 -0.83 -2.99
N GLY A 183 11.06 -0.38 -3.83
CA GLY A 183 12.26 -1.12 -4.12
C GLY A 183 13.32 -0.92 -3.03
N LEU A 184 13.77 -1.99 -2.39
CA LEU A 184 14.88 -1.96 -1.43
C LEU A 184 16.13 -2.57 -2.02
N THR A 185 17.20 -1.79 -1.96
CA THR A 185 18.54 -2.23 -2.35
C THR A 185 19.58 -1.81 -1.30
N GLY A 186 20.83 -2.06 -1.56
CA GLY A 186 21.96 -1.71 -0.69
C GLY A 186 22.92 -2.86 -0.49
N GLY A 187 24.12 -2.52 -0.14
CA GLY A 187 25.22 -3.47 -0.06
C GLY A 187 25.09 -4.51 1.06
N THR A 188 25.78 -5.61 0.90
CA THR A 188 25.87 -6.67 1.91
C THR A 188 26.31 -6.10 3.26
N GLY A 189 25.63 -6.49 4.34
CA GLY A 189 25.92 -6.02 5.70
C GLY A 189 25.35 -4.64 6.03
N ALA A 190 24.66 -3.95 5.10
CA ALA A 190 24.06 -2.63 5.37
C ALA A 190 22.84 -2.70 6.32
N GLY A 191 22.11 -3.81 6.35
CA GLY A 191 20.94 -3.98 7.23
C GLY A 191 19.61 -4.08 6.50
N LYS A 192 19.59 -4.41 5.21
CA LYS A 192 18.37 -4.57 4.41
C LYS A 192 17.29 -5.41 5.09
N THR A 193 17.67 -6.55 5.65
CA THR A 193 16.72 -7.45 6.33
C THR A 193 15.94 -6.76 7.46
N SER A 194 16.60 -5.89 8.25
CA SER A 194 15.91 -5.13 9.30
C SER A 194 14.99 -4.05 8.73
N ALA A 195 15.38 -3.44 7.61
CA ALA A 195 14.53 -2.48 6.91
C ALA A 195 13.30 -3.16 6.29
N LEU A 196 13.47 -4.35 5.69
CA LEU A 196 12.36 -5.16 5.17
C LEU A 196 11.38 -5.56 6.28
N ALA A 197 11.91 -6.02 7.44
CA ALA A 197 11.08 -6.33 8.60
C ALA A 197 10.28 -5.11 9.11
N ALA A 198 10.83 -3.89 8.97
CA ALA A 198 10.10 -2.67 9.31
C ALA A 198 8.94 -2.39 8.33
N LEU A 199 9.07 -2.74 7.06
CA LEU A 199 7.95 -2.68 6.10
C LEU A 199 6.85 -3.68 6.45
N GLU A 200 7.22 -4.89 6.88
CA GLU A 200 6.26 -5.89 7.35
C GLU A 200 5.50 -5.41 8.60
N ASP A 201 6.16 -4.72 9.54
CA ASP A 201 5.52 -4.09 10.71
C ASP A 201 4.45 -3.06 10.30
N LEU A 202 4.63 -2.42 9.15
CA LEU A 202 3.69 -1.45 8.58
C LEU A 202 2.61 -2.10 7.69
N GLY A 203 2.47 -3.43 7.77
CA GLY A 203 1.48 -4.20 7.02
C GLY A 203 1.89 -4.51 5.58
N GLY A 204 3.15 -4.31 5.22
CA GLY A 204 3.71 -4.63 3.91
C GLY A 204 3.99 -6.12 3.73
N THR A 205 4.10 -6.54 2.48
CA THR A 205 4.57 -7.87 2.07
C THR A 205 5.93 -7.73 1.40
N VAL A 206 6.89 -8.58 1.73
CA VAL A 206 8.22 -8.58 1.11
C VAL A 206 8.28 -9.62 0.02
N LEU A 207 8.75 -9.23 -1.17
CA LEU A 207 9.06 -10.11 -2.29
C LEU A 207 10.58 -10.08 -2.52
N ASP A 208 11.23 -11.19 -2.21
CA ASP A 208 12.63 -11.44 -2.57
C ASP A 208 12.70 -11.76 -4.07
N CYS A 209 13.20 -10.81 -4.85
CA CYS A 209 13.26 -10.91 -6.32
C CYS A 209 14.18 -12.06 -6.77
N ASP A 210 15.27 -12.31 -6.03
CA ASP A 210 16.18 -13.41 -6.33
C ASP A 210 15.50 -14.77 -6.08
N ALA A 211 14.78 -14.89 -4.96
CA ALA A 211 14.00 -16.11 -4.66
C ALA A 211 12.90 -16.36 -5.67
N VAL A 212 12.16 -15.31 -6.07
CA VAL A 212 11.13 -15.40 -7.13
C VAL A 212 11.74 -15.85 -8.45
N TYR A 213 12.85 -15.25 -8.88
CA TYR A 213 13.54 -15.64 -10.10
C TYR A 213 14.01 -17.11 -10.06
N HIS A 214 14.58 -17.54 -8.93
CA HIS A 214 15.00 -18.93 -8.77
C HIS A 214 13.84 -19.93 -8.75
N GLU A 215 12.69 -19.52 -8.26
CA GLU A 215 11.46 -20.33 -8.35
C GLU A 215 11.00 -20.42 -9.81
N MET A 216 10.94 -19.30 -10.53
CA MET A 216 10.56 -19.27 -11.96
C MET A 216 11.46 -20.15 -12.82
N LEU A 217 12.77 -20.16 -12.57
CA LEU A 217 13.69 -21.07 -13.27
C LEU A 217 13.32 -22.55 -13.12
N ARG A 218 12.64 -22.93 -12.04
CA ARG A 218 12.19 -24.31 -11.81
C ARG A 218 10.78 -24.57 -12.34
N THR A 219 9.91 -23.57 -12.33
CA THR A 219 8.46 -23.74 -12.52
C THR A 219 7.94 -23.15 -13.82
N ASP A 220 8.65 -22.20 -14.45
CA ASP A 220 8.19 -21.52 -15.65
C ASP A 220 8.87 -22.11 -16.91
N PRO A 221 8.13 -22.89 -17.74
CA PRO A 221 8.67 -23.46 -18.97
C PRO A 221 9.00 -22.40 -20.04
N ALA A 222 8.28 -21.25 -20.06
CA ALA A 222 8.49 -20.20 -21.04
C ALA A 222 9.82 -19.47 -20.78
N LEU A 223 10.10 -19.12 -19.52
CA LEU A 223 11.37 -18.55 -19.11
C LEU A 223 12.54 -19.49 -19.43
N ARG A 224 12.41 -20.78 -19.12
CA ARG A 224 13.44 -21.79 -19.44
C ARG A 224 13.68 -21.88 -20.94
N GLY A 225 12.61 -21.96 -21.72
CA GLY A 225 12.71 -22.02 -23.19
C GLY A 225 13.37 -20.78 -23.79
N ALA A 226 13.07 -19.59 -23.26
CA ALA A 226 13.71 -18.36 -23.69
C ALA A 226 15.23 -18.34 -23.40
N ILE A 227 15.63 -18.82 -22.20
CA ILE A 227 17.06 -18.95 -21.84
C ILE A 227 17.76 -19.97 -22.72
N GLU A 228 17.18 -21.16 -22.94
CA GLU A 228 17.77 -22.20 -23.78
C GLU A 228 17.83 -21.80 -25.26
N GLY A 229 16.86 -21.02 -25.73
CA GLY A 229 16.88 -20.48 -27.10
C GLY A 229 18.09 -19.59 -27.39
N VAL A 230 18.63 -18.94 -26.36
CA VAL A 230 19.80 -18.03 -26.49
C VAL A 230 21.10 -18.69 -26.08
N PHE A 231 21.09 -19.52 -25.04
CA PHE A 231 22.34 -20.08 -24.42
C PHE A 231 22.52 -21.57 -24.65
N GLY A 232 21.62 -22.22 -25.39
CA GLY A 232 21.63 -23.67 -25.60
C GLY A 232 21.16 -24.43 -24.35
N PRO A 233 21.34 -25.75 -24.31
CA PRO A 233 20.84 -26.63 -23.25
C PRO A 233 21.62 -26.39 -21.96
N VAL A 234 21.13 -25.47 -21.15
CA VAL A 234 21.69 -25.13 -19.82
C VAL A 234 20.86 -25.67 -18.67
N PHE A 235 19.78 -26.41 -18.95
CA PHE A 235 18.99 -27.13 -17.94
C PHE A 235 19.19 -28.64 -18.05
N GLY A 236 19.32 -29.29 -16.91
CA GLY A 236 19.38 -30.75 -16.85
C GLY A 236 18.01 -31.43 -17.04
N PRO A 237 17.96 -32.80 -17.12
CA PRO A 237 16.74 -33.55 -17.38
C PRO A 237 15.59 -33.29 -16.39
N ALA A 238 15.92 -32.91 -15.16
CA ALA A 238 14.94 -32.53 -14.12
C ALA A 238 14.55 -31.06 -14.13
N GLY A 239 14.93 -30.28 -15.18
CA GLY A 239 14.66 -28.85 -15.27
C GLY A 239 15.49 -27.98 -14.31
N THR A 240 16.58 -28.54 -13.77
CA THR A 240 17.48 -27.82 -12.87
C THR A 240 18.53 -27.08 -13.69
N LEU A 241 18.66 -25.77 -13.45
CA LEU A 241 19.68 -24.94 -14.12
C LEU A 241 21.09 -25.39 -13.76
N ASP A 242 21.91 -25.66 -14.79
CA ASP A 242 23.36 -25.79 -14.65
C ASP A 242 24.00 -24.38 -14.53
N ARG A 243 24.09 -23.94 -13.26
CA ARG A 243 24.62 -22.61 -12.92
C ARG A 243 26.05 -22.42 -13.39
N GLN A 244 26.87 -23.48 -13.38
CA GLN A 244 28.27 -23.40 -13.81
C GLN A 244 28.36 -23.21 -15.32
N LYS A 245 27.57 -23.96 -16.09
CA LYS A 245 27.51 -23.86 -17.53
C LYS A 245 27.03 -22.48 -17.99
N LEU A 246 25.89 -22.00 -17.47
CA LEU A 246 25.37 -20.67 -17.78
C LEU A 246 26.34 -19.58 -17.30
N GLY A 247 26.88 -19.70 -16.10
CA GLY A 247 27.83 -18.75 -15.54
C GLY A 247 29.09 -18.60 -16.40
N ASN A 248 29.65 -19.72 -16.89
CA ASN A 248 30.81 -19.68 -17.80
C ASN A 248 30.53 -18.91 -19.12
N ILE A 249 29.27 -18.99 -19.62
CA ILE A 249 28.87 -18.26 -20.83
C ILE A 249 28.70 -16.76 -20.52
N VAL A 250 27.95 -16.42 -19.48
CA VAL A 250 27.56 -15.02 -19.25
C VAL A 250 28.64 -14.17 -18.59
N PHE A 251 29.55 -14.77 -17.79
CA PHE A 251 30.65 -14.03 -17.17
C PHE A 251 31.86 -13.85 -18.09
N SER A 252 31.96 -14.64 -19.16
CA SER A 252 33.00 -14.48 -20.17
C SER A 252 32.65 -13.47 -21.27
N ASP A 253 31.39 -13.12 -21.42
CA ASP A 253 30.90 -12.19 -22.47
C ASP A 253 29.88 -11.19 -21.89
N PRO A 254 30.21 -9.90 -21.71
CA PRO A 254 29.29 -8.87 -21.26
C PRO A 254 28.01 -8.76 -22.09
N ALA A 255 28.08 -9.05 -23.37
CA ALA A 255 26.91 -9.06 -24.25
C ALA A 255 25.98 -10.24 -23.95
N ALA A 256 26.53 -11.40 -23.56
CA ALA A 256 25.76 -12.55 -23.12
C ALA A 256 25.06 -12.25 -21.79
N LEU A 257 25.72 -11.60 -20.83
CA LEU A 257 25.10 -11.16 -19.59
C LEU A 257 23.95 -10.18 -19.86
N GLY A 258 24.14 -9.23 -20.78
CA GLY A 258 23.09 -8.30 -21.21
C GLY A 258 21.88 -9.01 -21.79
N ARG A 259 22.07 -10.06 -22.63
CA ARG A 259 20.98 -10.87 -23.17
C ARG A 259 20.23 -11.65 -22.06
N LEU A 260 20.95 -12.23 -21.10
CA LEU A 260 20.32 -12.89 -19.97
C LEU A 260 19.45 -11.92 -19.14
N ASN A 261 19.98 -10.75 -18.84
CA ASN A 261 19.25 -9.72 -18.11
C ASN A 261 18.00 -9.26 -18.87
N ALA A 262 18.08 -9.12 -20.20
CA ALA A 262 16.92 -8.78 -21.03
C ALA A 262 15.82 -9.82 -20.94
N ILE A 263 16.17 -11.13 -21.03
CA ILE A 263 15.21 -12.22 -20.86
C ILE A 263 14.59 -12.16 -19.45
N VAL A 264 15.40 -12.06 -18.41
CA VAL A 264 14.91 -12.00 -17.02
C VAL A 264 13.96 -10.83 -16.83
N TYR A 265 14.29 -9.66 -17.40
CA TYR A 265 13.44 -8.47 -17.32
C TYR A 265 12.12 -8.59 -18.09
N GLU A 266 12.03 -9.46 -19.08
CA GLU A 266 10.76 -9.74 -19.76
C GLU A 266 9.80 -10.57 -18.90
N TYR A 267 10.30 -11.52 -18.11
CA TYR A 267 9.48 -12.50 -17.37
C TYR A 267 9.30 -12.14 -15.89
N LEU A 268 10.32 -11.61 -15.22
CA LEU A 268 10.27 -11.37 -13.77
C LEU A 268 9.29 -10.25 -13.37
N PRO A 269 9.23 -9.07 -14.03
CA PRO A 269 8.31 -8.01 -13.67
C PRO A 269 6.83 -8.42 -13.69
N PRO A 270 6.29 -9.10 -14.72
CA PRO A 270 4.91 -9.58 -14.71
C PRO A 270 4.61 -10.52 -13.53
N GLU A 271 5.54 -11.40 -13.17
CA GLU A 271 5.37 -12.32 -12.04
C GLU A 271 5.40 -11.57 -10.69
N LEU A 272 6.30 -10.59 -10.52
CA LEU A 272 6.31 -9.73 -9.33
C LEU A 272 5.00 -8.96 -9.19
N MET A 273 4.47 -8.39 -10.28
CA MET A 273 3.19 -7.69 -10.27
C MET A 273 2.02 -8.63 -9.96
N ARG A 274 2.05 -9.86 -10.46
CA ARG A 274 1.05 -10.89 -10.15
C ARG A 274 1.07 -11.24 -8.66
N ARG A 275 2.25 -11.35 -8.03
CA ARG A 275 2.41 -11.60 -6.58
C ARG A 275 2.05 -10.39 -5.73
N ALA A 276 2.29 -9.19 -6.24
CA ALA A 276 1.90 -7.95 -5.58
C ALA A 276 0.39 -7.70 -5.63
N ALA A 277 -0.33 -8.35 -6.57
CA ALA A 277 -1.77 -8.20 -6.71
C ALA A 277 -2.49 -8.59 -5.40
N GLY A 278 -3.40 -7.73 -4.94
CA GLY A 278 -4.12 -7.93 -3.68
C GLY A 278 -3.35 -7.50 -2.42
N GLN A 279 -2.13 -6.98 -2.55
CA GLN A 279 -1.39 -6.35 -1.45
C GLN A 279 -1.56 -4.83 -1.51
N SER A 280 -1.53 -4.16 -0.35
CA SER A 280 -1.58 -2.70 -0.29
C SER A 280 -0.18 -2.07 -0.34
N LEU A 281 0.81 -2.73 0.25
CA LEU A 281 2.20 -2.30 0.34
C LEU A 281 3.13 -3.49 0.06
N VAL A 282 4.08 -3.31 -0.85
CA VAL A 282 5.03 -4.36 -1.25
C VAL A 282 6.46 -3.82 -1.23
N GLY A 283 7.33 -4.49 -0.50
CA GLY A 283 8.77 -4.30 -0.55
C GLY A 283 9.41 -5.26 -1.55
N LEU A 284 10.04 -4.76 -2.60
CA LEU A 284 10.85 -5.56 -3.52
C LEU A 284 12.29 -5.61 -3.01
N ASP A 285 12.74 -6.75 -2.52
CA ASP A 285 14.14 -6.96 -2.13
C ASP A 285 14.97 -7.38 -3.34
N ALA A 286 15.84 -6.50 -3.82
CA ALA A 286 16.77 -6.79 -4.90
C ALA A 286 18.11 -6.10 -4.67
N ILE A 287 19.20 -6.88 -4.71
CA ILE A 287 20.56 -6.33 -4.58
C ILE A 287 20.91 -5.48 -5.79
N ASN A 288 20.51 -5.91 -6.98
CA ASN A 288 20.74 -5.27 -8.27
C ASN A 288 19.50 -4.54 -8.80
N LEU A 289 18.72 -3.93 -7.92
CA LEU A 289 17.43 -3.29 -8.20
C LEU A 289 17.52 -2.31 -9.39
N VAL A 290 18.52 -1.45 -9.36
CA VAL A 290 18.73 -0.41 -10.38
C VAL A 290 19.32 -1.02 -11.67
N GLU A 291 20.34 -1.84 -11.53
CA GLU A 291 21.04 -2.45 -12.66
C GLU A 291 20.15 -3.41 -13.46
N SER A 292 19.17 -4.03 -12.81
CA SER A 292 18.17 -4.89 -13.45
C SER A 292 17.00 -4.12 -14.05
N GLY A 293 16.84 -2.82 -13.73
CA GLY A 293 15.71 -2.02 -14.17
C GLY A 293 14.41 -2.27 -13.39
N LEU A 294 14.43 -3.06 -12.31
CA LEU A 294 13.27 -3.32 -11.44
C LEU A 294 12.83 -2.07 -10.66
N ASP A 295 13.70 -1.08 -10.49
CA ASP A 295 13.42 0.24 -9.95
C ASP A 295 12.21 0.92 -10.63
N ARG A 296 12.02 0.68 -11.93
CA ARG A 296 10.93 1.25 -12.75
C ARG A 296 9.53 0.73 -12.35
N LEU A 297 9.45 -0.39 -11.66
CA LEU A 297 8.20 -0.92 -11.12
C LEU A 297 7.78 -0.20 -9.84
N CYS A 298 8.72 0.46 -9.17
CA CYS A 298 8.57 0.97 -7.83
C CYS A 298 8.03 2.42 -7.84
N ALA A 299 7.14 2.73 -6.90
CA ALA A 299 6.74 4.11 -6.62
C ALA A 299 7.93 4.93 -6.09
N CYS A 300 8.83 4.27 -5.37
CA CYS A 300 10.10 4.82 -4.92
C CYS A 300 11.12 3.71 -4.66
N THR A 301 12.40 4.09 -4.61
CA THR A 301 13.52 3.20 -4.31
C THR A 301 14.25 3.67 -3.07
N VAL A 302 14.65 2.74 -2.21
CA VAL A 302 15.36 3.00 -0.96
C VAL A 302 16.66 2.20 -0.95
N ALA A 303 17.79 2.88 -0.88
CA ALA A 303 19.06 2.23 -0.63
C ALA A 303 19.41 2.27 0.88
N VAL A 304 19.66 1.09 1.44
CA VAL A 304 20.16 0.98 2.82
C VAL A 304 21.68 1.06 2.79
N LEU A 305 22.24 2.09 3.44
CA LEU A 305 23.68 2.32 3.53
C LEU A 305 24.15 2.17 4.97
N ALA A 306 25.40 1.73 5.15
CA ALA A 306 26.03 1.67 6.46
C ALA A 306 27.56 1.87 6.31
N PRO A 307 28.26 2.40 7.34
CA PRO A 307 29.70 2.55 7.32
C PRO A 307 30.41 1.24 6.95
N ALA A 308 31.43 1.32 6.11
CA ALA A 308 32.14 0.14 5.59
C ALA A 308 32.64 -0.80 6.69
N GLU A 309 33.21 -0.26 7.78
CA GLU A 309 33.72 -1.06 8.91
C GLU A 309 32.58 -1.78 9.66
N ASP A 310 31.40 -1.17 9.77
CA ASP A 310 30.22 -1.83 10.37
C ASP A 310 29.71 -2.97 9.48
N ARG A 311 29.73 -2.76 8.16
CA ARG A 311 29.40 -3.80 7.18
C ARG A 311 30.38 -4.97 7.30
N VAL A 312 31.69 -4.70 7.33
CA VAL A 312 32.73 -5.72 7.49
C VAL A 312 32.48 -6.54 8.76
N ARG A 313 32.29 -5.87 9.92
CA ARG A 313 32.01 -6.53 11.20
C ARG A 313 30.77 -7.42 11.14
N ARG A 314 29.67 -6.92 10.56
CA ARG A 314 28.41 -7.67 10.43
C ARG A 314 28.55 -8.89 9.51
N ILE A 315 29.26 -8.74 8.39
CA ILE A 315 29.51 -9.84 7.44
C ILE A 315 30.38 -10.93 8.09
N MET A 316 31.47 -10.54 8.77
CA MET A 316 32.32 -11.48 9.50
C MET A 316 31.54 -12.27 10.56
N ALA A 317 30.70 -11.58 11.34
CA ALA A 317 29.89 -12.22 12.40
C ALA A 317 28.84 -13.17 11.83
N ARG A 318 28.22 -12.83 10.69
CA ARG A 318 27.19 -13.65 10.06
C ARG A 318 27.75 -14.86 9.31
N ASP A 319 28.80 -14.64 8.51
CA ASP A 319 29.30 -15.62 7.53
C ASP A 319 30.55 -16.37 8.01
N GLY A 320 31.15 -15.98 9.13
CA GLY A 320 32.37 -16.62 9.67
C GLY A 320 33.63 -16.43 8.80
N ILE A 321 33.68 -15.40 7.95
CA ILE A 321 34.75 -15.16 6.99
C ILE A 321 35.79 -14.16 7.52
N SER A 322 36.96 -14.14 6.86
CA SER A 322 38.03 -13.20 7.22
C SER A 322 37.65 -11.75 6.85
N ARG A 323 38.29 -10.80 7.53
CA ARG A 323 38.13 -9.35 7.29
C ARG A 323 38.48 -8.97 5.85
N ASP A 324 39.55 -9.52 5.32
CA ASP A 324 39.97 -9.22 3.93
C ASP A 324 38.95 -9.74 2.89
N TYR A 325 38.41 -10.93 3.13
CA TYR A 325 37.37 -11.46 2.27
C TYR A 325 36.06 -10.67 2.39
N ALA A 326 35.71 -10.21 3.59
CA ALA A 326 34.55 -9.33 3.77
C ALA A 326 34.71 -8.00 3.02
N ARG A 327 35.89 -7.39 3.08
CA ARG A 327 36.25 -6.18 2.33
C ARG A 327 36.19 -6.40 0.81
N LEU A 328 36.72 -7.53 0.35
CA LEU A 328 36.63 -7.89 -1.08
C LEU A 328 35.18 -7.99 -1.56
N ARG A 329 34.31 -8.62 -0.76
CA ARG A 329 32.86 -8.69 -1.09
C ARG A 329 32.19 -7.32 -1.13
N ILE A 330 32.59 -6.39 -0.29
CA ILE A 330 32.05 -5.02 -0.27
C ILE A 330 32.55 -4.26 -1.51
N SER A 331 33.84 -4.36 -1.88
CA SER A 331 34.42 -3.64 -3.01
C SER A 331 33.89 -4.12 -4.37
N ALA A 332 33.35 -5.34 -4.45
CA ALA A 332 32.73 -5.89 -5.65
C ALA A 332 31.29 -5.37 -5.88
N GLN A 333 30.74 -4.58 -4.96
CA GLN A 333 29.40 -4.02 -5.04
C GLN A 333 29.42 -2.55 -5.49
N PRO A 334 28.31 -2.00 -5.99
CA PRO A 334 28.22 -0.58 -6.27
C PRO A 334 28.59 0.28 -5.05
N SER A 335 29.16 1.44 -5.31
CA SER A 335 29.56 2.39 -4.28
C SER A 335 28.33 3.07 -3.63
N ASP A 336 28.51 3.64 -2.45
CA ASP A 336 27.48 4.48 -1.81
C ASP A 336 27.08 5.67 -2.73
N GLY A 337 28.02 6.20 -3.52
CA GLY A 337 27.77 7.24 -4.51
C GLY A 337 26.77 6.81 -5.58
N PHE A 338 26.92 5.58 -6.10
CA PHE A 338 26.00 5.00 -7.07
C PHE A 338 24.57 4.95 -6.51
N TYR A 339 24.39 4.44 -5.28
CA TYR A 339 23.07 4.38 -4.67
C TYR A 339 22.46 5.75 -4.42
N ARG A 340 23.26 6.75 -4.01
CA ARG A 340 22.80 8.12 -3.81
C ARG A 340 22.36 8.81 -5.09
N GLU A 341 22.93 8.44 -6.22
CA GLU A 341 22.59 8.97 -7.54
C GLU A 341 21.32 8.34 -8.12
N HIS A 342 21.12 7.03 -7.89
CA HIS A 342 20.09 6.25 -8.59
C HIS A 342 18.88 5.90 -7.75
N CYS A 343 18.94 6.01 -6.42
CA CYS A 343 17.80 5.73 -5.56
C CYS A 343 17.14 7.02 -5.09
N SER A 344 15.81 7.01 -5.04
CA SER A 344 15.01 8.18 -4.61
C SER A 344 15.22 8.53 -3.13
N HIS A 345 15.55 7.53 -2.30
CA HIS A 345 15.75 7.70 -0.86
C HIS A 345 16.96 6.91 -0.36
N ILE A 346 17.59 7.45 0.69
CA ILE A 346 18.69 6.80 1.38
C ILE A 346 18.31 6.60 2.84
N LEU A 347 18.43 5.37 3.32
CA LEU A 347 18.25 5.00 4.72
C LEU A 347 19.61 4.60 5.30
N GLU A 348 20.18 5.46 6.13
CA GLU A 348 21.48 5.24 6.76
C GLU A 348 21.35 4.42 8.03
N ASN A 349 22.11 3.32 8.11
CA ASN A 349 22.18 2.44 9.27
C ASN A 349 23.46 2.69 10.07
N THR A 350 23.39 3.62 10.99
CA THR A 350 24.43 3.91 11.98
C THR A 350 24.10 3.34 13.37
N CYS A 351 23.04 2.54 13.48
CA CYS A 351 22.57 1.99 14.73
C CYS A 351 23.48 0.88 15.28
N ALA A 352 23.54 0.78 16.60
CA ALA A 352 24.32 -0.22 17.30
C ALA A 352 23.77 -1.66 17.11
N GLY A 353 22.45 -1.80 16.89
CA GLY A 353 21.83 -3.11 16.77
C GLY A 353 20.65 -3.15 15.79
N PRO A 354 20.24 -4.37 15.38
CA PRO A 354 19.18 -4.55 14.37
C PRO A 354 17.80 -4.06 14.84
N ALA A 355 17.46 -4.16 16.12
CA ALA A 355 16.18 -3.71 16.66
C ALA A 355 16.06 -2.17 16.57
N GLN A 356 17.10 -1.45 17.01
CA GLN A 356 17.13 0.00 16.92
C GLN A 356 17.01 0.48 15.45
N PHE A 357 17.71 -0.20 14.53
CA PHE A 357 17.60 0.14 13.11
C PHE A 357 16.24 -0.19 12.52
N ARG A 358 15.60 -1.27 12.95
CA ARG A 358 14.21 -1.60 12.53
C ARG A 358 13.24 -0.50 12.96
N ASP A 359 13.35 0.04 14.19
CA ASP A 359 12.54 1.15 14.67
C ASP A 359 12.77 2.43 13.86
N GLN A 360 14.06 2.76 13.58
CA GLN A 360 14.40 3.88 12.71
C GLN A 360 13.82 3.72 11.30
N ALA A 361 13.95 2.54 10.73
CA ALA A 361 13.40 2.22 9.40
C ALA A 361 11.88 2.32 9.37
N ARG A 362 11.18 1.89 10.43
CA ARG A 362 9.72 2.02 10.54
C ARG A 362 9.27 3.48 10.52
N ILE A 363 9.96 4.36 11.26
CA ILE A 363 9.68 5.81 11.25
C ILE A 363 9.93 6.39 9.86
N PHE A 364 11.05 6.02 9.23
CA PHE A 364 11.42 6.44 7.89
C PHE A 364 10.37 6.04 6.84
N PHE A 365 9.98 4.76 6.81
CA PHE A 365 8.98 4.28 5.84
C PHE A 365 7.61 4.90 6.07
N ARG A 366 7.19 5.08 7.32
CA ARG A 366 5.92 5.76 7.62
C ARG A 366 5.89 7.17 7.04
N LYS A 367 6.96 7.95 7.26
CA LYS A 367 7.07 9.30 6.69
C LYS A 367 6.98 9.27 5.16
N MET A 368 7.73 8.38 4.53
CA MET A 368 7.77 8.22 3.09
C MET A 368 6.39 7.80 2.51
N LEU A 369 5.69 6.86 3.15
CA LEU A 369 4.35 6.44 2.76
C LEU A 369 3.35 7.60 2.82
N ARG A 370 3.44 8.44 3.84
CA ARG A 370 2.61 9.64 3.98
C ARG A 370 2.89 10.64 2.86
N GLU A 371 4.15 10.84 2.49
CA GLU A 371 4.54 11.70 1.36
C GLU A 371 3.98 11.17 0.03
N ILE A 372 4.02 9.85 -0.20
CA ILE A 372 3.44 9.20 -1.39
C ILE A 372 1.92 9.39 -1.46
N GLU A 373 1.24 9.30 -0.33
CA GLU A 373 -0.23 9.46 -0.24
C GLU A 373 -0.67 10.92 -0.06
N HIS A 374 0.26 11.87 -0.06
CA HIS A 374 0.00 13.31 0.11
C HIS A 374 -0.71 13.66 1.43
N ILE A 375 -0.32 12.99 2.54
CA ILE A 375 -0.88 13.15 3.90
C ILE A 375 0.08 13.91 4.81
#